data_e269bad9637cf1f4530e046caf427c8d
#
_entry.id   e269bad9637cf1f4530e046caf427c8d
#
_cell.length_a   1.000
_cell.length_b   1.000
_cell.length_c   1.000
_cell.angle_alpha   90.00
_cell.angle_beta   90.00
_cell.angle_gamma   90.00
#
_symmetry.space_group_name_H-M   'P 1'
#
loop_
_entity.id
_entity.type
_entity.pdbx_description
1 polymer ?
#
loop_
_entity_poly.entity_id
_entity_poly.type
_entity_poly.pdbx_seq_one_letter_code
_entity_poly.pdbx_strand_id
1 'polypeptide(L)'
;MRSAEILRKTAETDISLKLNLDGKGKSKIETGCGFLNHMLTLFAKHGRFDLDINCVGDVDVDYHHTTEDVGICLGQAFEKALADKKGIVRYGSFILPMDEALILTAVDLSGRSMLVKELDIKANKVGDFDTELLEEFLLAFTRTANCTLHVRQLSGSNAHHIIEGTFKSLARSLKTAVSIDKDFSNEIPSTKGVL
;
A
#
# COMPACT_ATOMS: atom_id res chain seq x y z
N MET A 1 15.88 -13.24 -1.36
CA MET A 1 15.45 -11.84 -1.10
C MET A 1 14.19 -11.59 -1.89
N ARG A 2 13.10 -11.27 -1.22
CA ARG A 2 11.78 -11.03 -1.85
C ARG A 2 11.71 -9.58 -2.31
N SER A 3 12.12 -9.35 -3.55
CA SER A 3 12.19 -8.02 -4.14
C SER A 3 11.67 -8.01 -5.57
N ALA A 4 11.20 -6.85 -6.02
CA ALA A 4 10.72 -6.64 -7.38
C ALA A 4 11.07 -5.26 -7.88
N GLU A 5 11.21 -5.16 -9.19
CA GLU A 5 11.29 -3.90 -9.94
C GLU A 5 10.17 -3.88 -10.96
N ILE A 6 9.47 -2.75 -11.02
CA ILE A 6 8.40 -2.45 -11.97
C ILE A 6 8.79 -1.20 -12.74
N LEU A 7 8.70 -1.29 -14.05
CA LEU A 7 8.79 -0.16 -14.97
C LEU A 7 7.46 -0.05 -15.70
N ARG A 8 6.81 1.09 -15.62
CA ARG A 8 5.52 1.34 -16.26
C ARG A 8 5.56 2.70 -16.94
N LYS A 9 5.26 2.70 -18.23
CA LYS A 9 5.16 3.92 -19.02
C LYS A 9 3.85 3.96 -19.77
N THR A 10 3.11 5.04 -19.60
CA THR A 10 1.86 5.37 -20.29
C THR A 10 2.04 6.70 -21.03
N ALA A 11 0.95 7.25 -21.58
CA ALA A 11 0.95 8.62 -22.09
C ALA A 11 0.95 9.67 -20.94
N GLU A 12 0.54 9.28 -19.74
CA GLU A 12 0.27 10.14 -18.58
C GLU A 12 1.38 10.06 -17.52
N THR A 13 2.02 8.88 -17.39
CA THR A 13 3.03 8.63 -16.34
C THR A 13 4.23 7.84 -16.87
N ASP A 14 5.40 8.06 -16.27
CA ASP A 14 6.62 7.26 -16.46
C ASP A 14 7.17 6.89 -15.07
N ILE A 15 7.04 5.61 -14.68
CA ILE A 15 7.30 5.13 -13.32
C ILE A 15 8.37 4.05 -13.30
N SER A 16 9.34 4.23 -12.39
CA SER A 16 10.26 3.19 -11.94
C SER A 16 10.05 2.97 -10.45
N LEU A 17 9.73 1.74 -10.05
CA LEU A 17 9.50 1.36 -8.67
C LEU A 17 10.32 0.11 -8.30
N LYS A 18 11.05 0.19 -7.18
CA LYS A 18 11.77 -0.95 -6.60
C LYS A 18 11.27 -1.19 -5.18
N LEU A 19 10.93 -2.44 -4.89
CA LEU A 19 10.44 -2.89 -3.59
C LEU A 19 11.30 -4.04 -3.07
N ASN A 20 11.65 -4.00 -1.77
CA ASN A 20 12.20 -5.13 -1.04
C ASN A 20 11.35 -5.38 0.22
N LEU A 21 10.66 -6.52 0.28
CA LEU A 21 9.81 -6.91 1.40
C LEU A 21 10.61 -7.24 2.67
N ASP A 22 11.88 -7.64 2.51
CA ASP A 22 12.80 -8.00 3.60
C ASP A 22 13.72 -6.81 3.98
N GLY A 23 13.25 -5.59 3.74
CA GLY A 23 13.97 -4.35 3.94
C GLY A 23 14.07 -3.88 5.39
N LYS A 24 14.58 -2.65 5.55
CA LYS A 24 14.77 -1.96 6.84
C LYS A 24 13.96 -0.65 6.93
N GLY A 25 13.12 -0.35 5.95
CA GLY A 25 12.32 0.87 5.87
C GLY A 25 13.13 2.04 5.30
N LYS A 26 14.05 1.78 4.38
CA LYS A 26 14.72 2.82 3.59
C LYS A 26 13.81 3.23 2.43
N SER A 27 13.75 4.51 2.15
CA SER A 27 12.93 5.02 1.03
C SER A 27 13.62 6.15 0.30
N LYS A 28 13.38 6.20 -1.02
CA LYS A 28 13.63 7.35 -1.88
C LYS A 28 12.41 7.50 -2.78
N ILE A 29 11.65 8.57 -2.62
CA ILE A 29 10.32 8.69 -3.23
C ILE A 29 10.16 10.07 -3.84
N GLU A 30 9.94 10.09 -5.15
CA GLU A 30 9.78 11.27 -5.99
C GLU A 30 8.59 11.04 -6.92
N THR A 31 7.43 11.62 -6.62
CA THR A 31 6.21 11.45 -7.43
C THR A 31 5.68 12.76 -8.01
N GLY A 32 6.28 13.89 -7.67
CA GLY A 32 5.74 15.21 -7.99
C GLY A 32 4.63 15.66 -7.02
N CYS A 33 4.07 14.76 -6.20
CA CYS A 33 3.06 15.07 -5.19
C CYS A 33 3.66 14.95 -3.79
N GLY A 34 3.85 16.08 -3.10
CA GLY A 34 4.53 16.12 -1.79
C GLY A 34 3.82 15.31 -0.71
N PHE A 35 2.48 15.36 -0.67
CA PHE A 35 1.71 14.60 0.31
C PHE A 35 1.79 13.09 0.06
N LEU A 36 1.70 12.64 -1.20
CA LEU A 36 1.86 11.23 -1.56
C LEU A 36 3.26 10.72 -1.22
N ASN A 37 4.32 11.53 -1.51
CA ASN A 37 5.69 11.21 -1.13
C ASN A 37 5.82 10.96 0.38
N HIS A 38 5.18 11.81 1.19
CA HIS A 38 5.17 11.66 2.63
C HIS A 38 4.46 10.37 3.07
N MET A 39 3.26 10.08 2.52
CA MET A 39 2.51 8.86 2.83
C MET A 39 3.28 7.58 2.48
N LEU A 40 3.91 7.53 1.32
CA LEU A 40 4.71 6.38 0.88
C LEU A 40 6.01 6.22 1.69
N THR A 41 6.61 7.32 2.14
CA THR A 41 7.75 7.29 3.07
C THR A 41 7.35 6.66 4.41
N LEU A 42 6.18 7.04 4.95
CA LEU A 42 5.64 6.44 6.17
C LEU A 42 5.31 4.95 5.96
N PHE A 43 4.70 4.61 4.82
CA PHE A 43 4.42 3.23 4.44
C PHE A 43 5.71 2.37 4.45
N ALA A 44 6.75 2.81 3.77
CA ALA A 44 8.04 2.13 3.74
C ALA A 44 8.62 1.96 5.17
N LYS A 45 8.61 3.04 5.95
CA LYS A 45 9.17 3.06 7.31
C LYS A 45 8.44 2.12 8.26
N HIS A 46 7.11 2.19 8.30
CA HIS A 46 6.28 1.40 9.23
C HIS A 46 6.15 -0.07 8.80
N GLY A 47 6.16 -0.36 7.50
CA GLY A 47 6.21 -1.71 6.95
C GLY A 47 7.60 -2.35 6.99
N ARG A 48 8.66 -1.56 7.25
CA ARG A 48 10.06 -2.00 7.12
C ARG A 48 10.40 -2.50 5.72
N PHE A 49 9.69 -2.00 4.71
CA PHE A 49 10.02 -2.24 3.31
C PHE A 49 11.08 -1.26 2.85
N ASP A 50 12.03 -1.70 2.00
CA ASP A 50 12.84 -0.73 1.27
C ASP A 50 12.08 -0.41 -0.02
N LEU A 51 11.87 0.89 -0.31
CA LEU A 51 11.03 1.39 -1.38
C LEU A 51 11.69 2.57 -2.09
N ASP A 52 11.94 2.40 -3.39
CA ASP A 52 12.46 3.46 -4.27
C ASP A 52 11.42 3.70 -5.37
N ILE A 53 10.92 4.91 -5.49
CA ILE A 53 9.92 5.31 -6.48
C ILE A 53 10.38 6.60 -7.16
N ASN A 54 10.43 6.58 -8.48
CA ASN A 54 10.51 7.75 -9.31
C ASN A 54 9.34 7.74 -10.28
N CYS A 55 8.49 8.75 -10.21
CA CYS A 55 7.35 8.94 -11.11
C CYS A 55 7.40 10.34 -11.70
N VAL A 56 7.32 10.42 -13.01
CA VAL A 56 7.04 11.66 -13.75
C VAL A 56 5.65 11.51 -14.33
N GLY A 57 4.69 12.25 -13.77
CA GLY A 57 3.30 12.26 -14.20
C GLY A 57 2.87 13.63 -14.71
N ASP A 58 1.68 13.71 -15.27
CA ASP A 58 1.00 14.90 -15.76
C ASP A 58 0.37 15.75 -14.63
N VAL A 59 1.18 16.04 -13.61
CA VAL A 59 0.77 16.75 -12.38
C VAL A 59 0.24 18.18 -12.59
N ASP A 60 0.38 18.71 -13.80
CA ASP A 60 -0.23 19.96 -14.24
C ASP A 60 -1.75 19.80 -14.53
N VAL A 61 -2.23 18.58 -14.74
CA VAL A 61 -3.67 18.24 -14.79
C VAL A 61 -4.20 18.13 -13.35
N ASP A 62 -3.76 17.11 -12.63
CA ASP A 62 -3.98 16.87 -11.21
C ASP A 62 -3.06 15.71 -10.74
N TYR A 63 -3.31 15.14 -9.55
CA TYR A 63 -2.54 14.01 -9.03
C TYR A 63 -3.22 12.65 -9.23
N HIS A 64 -4.33 12.57 -10.01
CA HIS A 64 -5.10 11.33 -10.16
C HIS A 64 -4.26 10.22 -10.81
N HIS A 65 -3.80 10.45 -12.04
CA HIS A 65 -3.03 9.45 -12.80
C HIS A 65 -1.76 9.03 -12.06
N THR A 66 -1.05 10.00 -11.47
CA THR A 66 0.14 9.72 -10.64
C THR A 66 -0.18 8.81 -9.46
N THR A 67 -1.25 9.10 -8.73
CA THR A 67 -1.63 8.35 -7.51
C THR A 67 -2.11 6.94 -7.85
N GLU A 68 -2.96 6.81 -8.86
CA GLU A 68 -3.46 5.51 -9.34
C GLU A 68 -2.31 4.64 -9.86
N ASP A 69 -1.49 5.16 -10.77
CA ASP A 69 -0.42 4.41 -11.42
C ASP A 69 0.70 4.01 -10.43
N VAL A 70 1.01 4.83 -9.43
CA VAL A 70 1.90 4.45 -8.33
C VAL A 70 1.28 3.31 -7.50
N GLY A 71 -0.02 3.38 -7.23
CA GLY A 71 -0.77 2.28 -6.58
C GLY A 71 -0.70 0.98 -7.37
N ILE A 72 -0.91 1.04 -8.69
CA ILE A 72 -0.77 -0.10 -9.61
C ILE A 72 0.65 -0.70 -9.52
N CYS A 73 1.68 0.14 -9.65
CA CYS A 73 3.06 -0.33 -9.61
C CYS A 73 3.43 -0.95 -8.27
N LEU A 74 2.98 -0.36 -7.17
CA LEU A 74 3.23 -0.90 -5.83
C LEU A 74 2.56 -2.26 -5.64
N GLY A 75 1.30 -2.42 -6.05
CA GLY A 75 0.60 -3.69 -5.96
C GLY A 75 1.26 -4.78 -6.82
N GLN A 76 1.64 -4.46 -8.07
CA GLN A 76 2.40 -5.37 -8.94
C GLN A 76 3.74 -5.78 -8.33
N ALA A 77 4.43 -4.84 -7.66
CA ALA A 77 5.70 -5.13 -6.99
C ALA A 77 5.51 -6.10 -5.81
N PHE A 78 4.43 -5.94 -5.02
CA PHE A 78 4.08 -6.90 -3.97
C PHE A 78 3.80 -8.28 -4.53
N GLU A 79 2.94 -8.40 -5.53
CA GLU A 79 2.58 -9.69 -6.16
C GLU A 79 3.82 -10.38 -6.74
N LYS A 80 4.66 -9.65 -7.46
CA LYS A 80 5.90 -10.18 -8.03
C LYS A 80 6.92 -10.60 -6.98
N ALA A 81 7.07 -9.83 -5.89
CA ALA A 81 8.02 -10.13 -4.81
C ALA A 81 7.57 -11.31 -3.94
N LEU A 82 6.27 -11.55 -3.84
CA LEU A 82 5.69 -12.69 -3.09
C LEU A 82 5.79 -14.02 -3.85
N ALA A 83 5.96 -13.98 -5.16
CA ALA A 83 6.10 -15.16 -6.03
C ALA A 83 4.98 -16.19 -5.79
N ASP A 84 5.31 -17.40 -5.34
CA ASP A 84 4.35 -18.49 -5.08
C ASP A 84 3.67 -18.41 -3.71
N LYS A 85 3.95 -17.38 -2.94
CA LYS A 85 3.36 -17.11 -1.60
C LYS A 85 3.59 -18.21 -0.58
N LYS A 86 4.60 -19.09 -0.79
CA LYS A 86 4.96 -20.14 0.19
C LYS A 86 5.48 -19.53 1.48
N GLY A 87 5.06 -20.12 2.59
CA GLY A 87 5.53 -19.81 3.94
C GLY A 87 5.11 -18.43 4.46
N ILE A 88 4.28 -17.66 3.73
CA ILE A 88 3.81 -16.38 4.27
C ILE A 88 2.73 -16.59 5.34
N VAL A 89 2.61 -15.67 6.29
CA VAL A 89 1.50 -15.65 7.26
C VAL A 89 0.16 -15.41 6.58
N ARG A 90 0.15 -14.73 5.43
CA ARG A 90 -1.00 -14.46 4.56
C ARG A 90 -1.94 -13.38 5.09
N TYR A 91 -2.30 -13.42 6.36
CA TYR A 91 -3.22 -12.46 6.98
C TYR A 91 -2.45 -11.45 7.82
N GLY A 92 -2.91 -10.22 7.84
CA GLY A 92 -2.39 -9.21 8.73
C GLY A 92 -3.46 -8.19 9.06
N SER A 93 -3.49 -7.76 10.32
CA SER A 93 -4.36 -6.67 10.74
C SER A 93 -3.63 -5.78 11.74
N PHE A 94 -3.98 -4.50 11.74
CA PHE A 94 -3.41 -3.54 12.66
C PHE A 94 -4.42 -2.44 12.97
N ILE A 95 -4.52 -2.07 14.24
CA ILE A 95 -5.25 -0.90 14.71
C ILE A 95 -4.21 0.14 15.08
N LEU A 96 -4.23 1.29 14.40
CA LEU A 96 -3.23 2.34 14.54
C LEU A 96 -3.85 3.63 15.03
N PRO A 97 -3.42 4.15 16.20
CA PRO A 97 -3.76 5.51 16.63
C PRO A 97 -2.87 6.54 15.95
N MET A 98 -3.47 7.61 15.48
CA MET A 98 -2.80 8.85 15.02
C MET A 98 -3.54 10.03 15.65
N ASP A 99 -3.06 10.48 16.82
CA ASP A 99 -3.73 11.43 17.70
C ASP A 99 -5.19 11.02 17.96
N GLU A 100 -6.18 11.79 17.50
CA GLU A 100 -7.61 11.49 17.66
C GLU A 100 -8.14 10.45 16.68
N ALA A 101 -7.40 10.19 15.58
CA ALA A 101 -7.78 9.20 14.59
C ALA A 101 -7.34 7.80 15.01
N LEU A 102 -8.23 6.84 14.82
CA LEU A 102 -7.97 5.42 15.06
C LEU A 102 -8.39 4.64 13.82
N ILE A 103 -7.42 4.02 13.15
CA ILE A 103 -7.64 3.32 11.87
C ILE A 103 -7.33 1.84 12.03
N LEU A 104 -8.26 1.01 11.57
CA LEU A 104 -8.07 -0.43 11.42
C LEU A 104 -7.84 -0.77 9.96
N THR A 105 -6.84 -1.58 9.69
CA THR A 105 -6.69 -2.28 8.41
C THR A 105 -6.58 -3.79 8.63
N ALA A 106 -7.16 -4.57 7.71
CA ALA A 106 -7.00 -6.02 7.66
C ALA A 106 -6.79 -6.45 6.22
N VAL A 107 -5.76 -7.28 5.98
CA VAL A 107 -5.39 -7.75 4.65
C VAL A 107 -5.37 -9.27 4.58
N ASP A 108 -5.85 -9.82 3.46
CA ASP A 108 -5.70 -11.23 3.06
C ASP A 108 -5.03 -11.27 1.68
N LEU A 109 -3.82 -11.84 1.59
CA LEU A 109 -3.07 -12.03 0.35
C LEU A 109 -3.62 -13.25 -0.42
N SER A 110 -4.90 -13.23 -0.70
CA SER A 110 -5.73 -14.37 -1.14
C SER A 110 -5.71 -14.66 -2.64
N GLY A 111 -5.06 -13.85 -3.46
CA GLY A 111 -5.20 -13.92 -4.92
C GLY A 111 -6.52 -13.34 -5.45
N ARG A 112 -7.35 -12.70 -4.60
CA ARG A 112 -8.63 -12.08 -4.96
C ARG A 112 -8.62 -10.62 -4.57
N SER A 113 -8.83 -9.75 -5.54
CA SER A 113 -8.88 -8.30 -5.30
C SER A 113 -10.24 -7.87 -4.75
N MET A 114 -10.22 -7.24 -3.57
CA MET A 114 -11.40 -6.58 -3.00
C MET A 114 -10.96 -5.47 -2.05
N LEU A 115 -11.55 -4.31 -2.19
CA LEU A 115 -11.44 -3.20 -1.24
C LEU A 115 -12.78 -3.01 -0.52
N VAL A 116 -12.75 -3.02 0.81
CA VAL A 116 -13.86 -2.58 1.66
C VAL A 116 -13.37 -1.39 2.47
N LYS A 117 -13.87 -0.19 2.15
CA LYS A 117 -13.46 1.06 2.77
C LYS A 117 -14.63 1.69 3.53
N GLU A 118 -14.43 1.97 4.80
CA GLU A 118 -15.35 2.74 5.66
C GLU A 118 -14.56 3.88 6.32
N LEU A 119 -14.36 4.96 5.57
CA LEU A 119 -13.69 6.20 6.01
C LEU A 119 -14.66 7.37 5.84
N ASP A 120 -14.68 8.27 6.81
CA ASP A 120 -15.48 9.50 6.80
C ASP A 120 -14.56 10.73 6.81
N ILE A 121 -13.98 11.05 5.66
CA ILE A 121 -13.09 12.19 5.48
C ILE A 121 -13.92 13.38 4.98
N LYS A 122 -14.08 14.39 5.84
CA LYS A 122 -14.94 15.55 5.53
C LYS A 122 -14.27 16.60 4.64
N ALA A 123 -12.96 16.74 4.73
CA ALA A 123 -12.22 17.71 3.93
C ALA A 123 -11.98 17.15 2.51
N ASN A 124 -12.12 18.00 1.50
CA ASN A 124 -11.86 17.60 0.12
C ASN A 124 -10.37 17.55 -0.22
N LYS A 125 -9.53 18.26 0.55
CA LYS A 125 -8.07 18.33 0.31
C LYS A 125 -7.28 18.32 1.62
N VAL A 126 -6.04 17.80 1.52
CA VAL A 126 -4.97 18.00 2.50
C VAL A 126 -3.78 18.58 1.76
N GLY A 127 -3.50 19.87 2.01
CA GLY A 127 -2.60 20.65 1.16
C GLY A 127 -3.19 20.74 -0.26
N ASP A 128 -2.44 20.29 -1.24
CA ASP A 128 -2.84 20.22 -2.66
C ASP A 128 -3.37 18.81 -3.08
N PHE A 129 -3.35 17.84 -2.18
CA PHE A 129 -3.79 16.47 -2.42
C PHE A 129 -5.31 16.32 -2.19
N ASP A 130 -6.05 15.90 -3.20
CA ASP A 130 -7.47 15.60 -3.10
C ASP A 130 -7.69 14.30 -2.30
N THR A 131 -8.59 14.34 -1.31
CA THR A 131 -8.77 13.21 -0.37
C THR A 131 -9.40 11.97 -1.02
N GLU A 132 -10.11 12.13 -2.16
CA GLU A 132 -10.63 11.03 -2.96
C GLU A 132 -9.52 10.14 -3.55
N LEU A 133 -8.31 10.69 -3.77
CA LEU A 133 -7.17 9.96 -4.30
C LEU A 133 -6.67 8.84 -3.37
N LEU A 134 -7.01 8.90 -2.09
CA LEU A 134 -6.76 7.77 -1.19
C LEU A 134 -7.49 6.50 -1.65
N GLU A 135 -8.75 6.64 -2.08
CA GLU A 135 -9.52 5.50 -2.59
C GLU A 135 -8.92 4.96 -3.88
N GLU A 136 -8.56 5.82 -4.81
CA GLU A 136 -7.94 5.44 -6.09
C GLU A 136 -6.63 4.67 -5.86
N PHE A 137 -5.78 5.15 -4.96
CA PHE A 137 -4.56 4.44 -4.57
C PHE A 137 -4.86 3.04 -3.99
N LEU A 138 -5.81 2.95 -3.05
CA LEU A 138 -6.16 1.68 -2.41
C LEU A 138 -6.80 0.68 -3.38
N LEU A 139 -7.65 1.14 -4.30
CA LEU A 139 -8.25 0.34 -5.37
C LEU A 139 -7.18 -0.19 -6.33
N ALA A 140 -6.30 0.69 -6.81
CA ALA A 140 -5.21 0.34 -7.71
C ALA A 140 -4.29 -0.70 -7.07
N PHE A 141 -3.89 -0.47 -5.81
CA PHE A 141 -3.06 -1.39 -5.05
C PHE A 141 -3.73 -2.76 -4.87
N THR A 142 -4.98 -2.82 -4.39
CA THR A 142 -5.66 -4.09 -4.12
C THR A 142 -5.89 -4.92 -5.38
N ARG A 143 -6.21 -4.25 -6.50
CA ARG A 143 -6.41 -4.91 -7.81
C ARG A 143 -5.14 -5.58 -8.31
N THR A 144 -3.99 -4.95 -8.15
CA THR A 144 -2.71 -5.42 -8.71
C THR A 144 -1.87 -6.24 -7.74
N ALA A 145 -2.07 -6.09 -6.43
CA ALA A 145 -1.53 -6.98 -5.41
C ALA A 145 -2.37 -8.27 -5.23
N ASN A 146 -3.51 -8.38 -5.92
CA ASN A 146 -4.44 -9.51 -5.80
C ASN A 146 -4.78 -9.84 -4.34
N CYS A 147 -5.14 -8.82 -3.56
CA CYS A 147 -5.45 -8.98 -2.14
C CYS A 147 -6.83 -8.43 -1.76
N THR A 148 -7.39 -8.96 -0.68
CA THR A 148 -8.55 -8.36 -0.02
C THR A 148 -8.05 -7.41 1.05
N LEU A 149 -8.53 -6.17 1.05
CA LEU A 149 -8.19 -5.13 2.02
C LEU A 149 -9.45 -4.53 2.62
N HIS A 150 -9.53 -4.54 3.95
CA HIS A 150 -10.50 -3.77 4.71
C HIS A 150 -9.81 -2.60 5.37
N VAL A 151 -10.43 -1.41 5.29
CA VAL A 151 -10.00 -0.18 5.94
C VAL A 151 -11.18 0.43 6.67
N ARG A 152 -11.08 0.59 7.99
CA ARG A 152 -12.14 1.19 8.82
C ARG A 152 -11.59 2.30 9.68
N GLN A 153 -12.26 3.44 9.65
CA GLN A 153 -12.07 4.51 10.62
C GLN A 153 -12.91 4.20 11.86
N LEU A 154 -12.25 4.04 12.99
CA LEU A 154 -12.91 3.78 14.28
C LEU A 154 -13.19 5.09 15.02
N SER A 155 -12.32 6.10 14.85
CA SER A 155 -12.49 7.47 15.32
C SER A 155 -11.64 8.45 14.51
N GLY A 156 -11.80 9.75 14.77
CA GLY A 156 -11.01 10.82 14.19
C GLY A 156 -11.79 11.74 13.28
N SER A 157 -11.26 12.93 13.04
CA SER A 157 -11.89 13.96 12.20
C SER A 157 -10.91 14.72 11.31
N ASN A 158 -9.61 14.72 11.66
CA ASN A 158 -8.58 15.38 10.86
C ASN A 158 -8.24 14.51 9.64
N ALA A 159 -8.48 15.05 8.44
CA ALA A 159 -8.27 14.33 7.18
C ALA A 159 -6.81 13.84 7.02
N HIS A 160 -5.81 14.64 7.40
CA HIS A 160 -4.41 14.26 7.37
C HIS A 160 -4.16 13.04 8.27
N HIS A 161 -4.63 13.08 9.52
CA HIS A 161 -4.45 11.98 10.49
C HIS A 161 -5.14 10.70 10.03
N ILE A 162 -6.33 10.79 9.43
CA ILE A 162 -7.06 9.62 8.88
C ILE A 162 -6.27 8.99 7.74
N ILE A 163 -5.79 9.81 6.78
CA ILE A 163 -5.02 9.31 5.62
C ILE A 163 -3.68 8.73 6.08
N GLU A 164 -2.94 9.46 6.90
CA GLU A 164 -1.66 9.02 7.45
C GLU A 164 -1.82 7.72 8.27
N GLY A 165 -2.84 7.67 9.13
CA GLY A 165 -3.20 6.48 9.90
C GLY A 165 -3.50 5.28 9.00
N THR A 166 -4.14 5.51 7.84
CA THR A 166 -4.43 4.47 6.84
C THR A 166 -3.14 3.90 6.24
N PHE A 167 -2.23 4.74 5.75
CA PHE A 167 -0.95 4.28 5.17
C PHE A 167 -0.08 3.54 6.19
N LYS A 168 0.02 4.05 7.42
CA LYS A 168 0.78 3.39 8.49
C LYS A 168 0.18 2.05 8.91
N SER A 169 -1.15 2.00 9.08
CA SER A 169 -1.87 0.78 9.45
C SER A 169 -1.75 -0.28 8.35
N LEU A 170 -1.96 0.09 7.09
CA LEU A 170 -1.78 -0.78 5.93
C LEU A 170 -0.36 -1.37 5.88
N ALA A 171 0.66 -0.52 6.05
CA ALA A 171 2.05 -0.96 6.08
C ALA A 171 2.33 -2.00 7.16
N ARG A 172 1.75 -1.82 8.37
CA ARG A 172 1.88 -2.76 9.49
C ARG A 172 1.15 -4.06 9.22
N SER A 173 -0.06 -4.01 8.67
CA SER A 173 -0.84 -5.19 8.29
C SER A 173 -0.13 -6.00 7.21
N LEU A 174 0.36 -5.33 6.17
CA LEU A 174 1.15 -5.99 5.12
C LEU A 174 2.44 -6.59 5.66
N LYS A 175 3.14 -5.90 6.58
CA LYS A 175 4.36 -6.46 7.20
C LYS A 175 4.09 -7.79 7.90
N THR A 176 2.96 -7.91 8.59
CA THR A 176 2.53 -9.16 9.21
C THR A 176 2.20 -10.20 8.15
N ALA A 177 1.36 -9.85 7.17
CA ALA A 177 0.87 -10.76 6.14
C ALA A 177 2.00 -11.36 5.28
N VAL A 178 3.04 -10.57 4.94
CA VAL A 178 4.18 -11.03 4.15
C VAL A 178 5.26 -11.73 4.98
N SER A 179 5.19 -11.72 6.31
CA SER A 179 6.19 -12.38 7.14
C SER A 179 6.20 -13.88 6.90
N ILE A 180 7.38 -14.49 7.05
CA ILE A 180 7.53 -15.95 6.89
C ILE A 180 7.23 -16.63 8.21
N ASP A 181 6.28 -17.56 8.17
CA ASP A 181 6.05 -18.52 9.25
C ASP A 181 7.14 -19.57 9.21
N LYS A 182 7.98 -19.61 10.24
CA LYS A 182 9.15 -20.49 10.27
C LYS A 182 8.77 -21.96 10.39
N ASP A 183 7.64 -22.24 11.02
CA ASP A 183 7.18 -23.61 11.25
C ASP A 183 6.52 -24.21 9.99
N PHE A 184 5.98 -23.35 9.10
CA PHE A 184 5.28 -23.72 7.87
C PHE A 184 5.89 -23.11 6.61
N SER A 185 7.20 -22.84 6.60
CA SER A 185 7.89 -22.05 5.56
C SER A 185 7.84 -22.66 4.14
N ASN A 186 7.51 -23.93 3.99
CA ASN A 186 7.40 -24.62 2.71
C ASN A 186 5.95 -24.87 2.26
N GLU A 187 4.96 -24.40 3.03
CA GLU A 187 3.55 -24.62 2.75
C GLU A 187 2.91 -23.38 2.14
N ILE A 188 1.93 -23.58 1.26
CA ILE A 188 1.03 -22.50 0.85
C ILE A 188 -0.08 -22.42 1.89
N PRO A 189 -0.30 -21.26 2.55
CA PRO A 189 -1.28 -21.14 3.63
C PRO A 189 -2.72 -21.11 3.08
N SER A 190 -3.12 -22.20 2.41
CA SER A 190 -4.42 -22.37 1.76
C SER A 190 -4.81 -23.82 1.69
N THR A 191 -6.02 -24.15 2.13
CA THR A 191 -6.61 -25.50 1.96
C THR A 191 -6.80 -25.91 0.50
N LYS A 192 -6.74 -24.94 -0.43
CA LYS A 192 -6.81 -25.18 -1.87
C LYS A 192 -5.44 -25.52 -2.49
N GLY A 193 -4.35 -25.33 -1.74
CA GLY A 193 -2.98 -25.52 -2.23
C GLY A 193 -2.48 -24.43 -3.18
N VAL A 194 -3.28 -23.38 -3.40
CA VAL A 194 -2.96 -22.20 -4.24
C VAL A 194 -3.50 -20.92 -3.60
N LEU A 195 -2.88 -19.77 -3.95
CA LEU A 195 -3.30 -18.41 -3.61
C LEU A 195 -3.26 -17.50 -4.84
#